data_cf169e14d2e1a5dd3fa63b08357a7b90
#
_entry.id   cf169e14d2e1a5dd3fa63b08357a7b90
#
_cell.length_a   1.000
_cell.length_b   1.000
_cell.length_c   1.000
_cell.angle_alpha   90.00
_cell.angle_beta   90.00
_cell.angle_gamma   90.00
#
_symmetry.space_group_name_H-M   'P 1'
#
loop_
_entity.id
_entity.type
_entity.pdbx_description
1 polymer ?
#
loop_
_entity_poly.entity_id
_entity_poly.type
_entity_poly.pdbx_seq_one_letter_code
_entity_poly.pdbx_strand_id
1 'polypeptide(L)'
;MKLTKRFLTLALLANLSLGPTLAGGIAQAGILNGKGKSARNGAKHNKIAADLLERLDSESASKLVKVILQLDGKPSGQLNALLATNGIKIRKQFANLDSFALELPLNVVNALSQFPEVVSVSIDSEVISLGGHVAHTTGTDNVRTMSADGALDGSGIGIAILDSGIYADHTSFLDTQTGQSRIVVNQDFTGEGRTDDPYGHGTHVAAAAAGNGMISKGEYIGIAPRAKLLNLRVLNARGIGTVSSVLGALNWLMQMAPAYNVRVVNMSLGMPAINSYRFDPLCVAVRKLVDNGIVVVAAAGNNGKNSAGQKIYGQIHAPGNEPSAL
;
A
#
# COMPACT_ATOMS: atom_id res chain seq x y z
N MET A 1 47.41 17.81 34.76
CA MET A 1 47.55 16.91 35.91
C MET A 1 46.77 15.62 35.57
N LYS A 2 47.48 14.52 35.57
CA LYS A 2 47.02 13.15 35.19
C LYS A 2 46.08 12.58 36.27
N LEU A 3 45.11 11.75 35.90
CA LEU A 3 44.69 10.48 36.55
C LEU A 3 43.53 9.88 35.76
N THR A 4 43.75 8.84 35.02
CA THR A 4 43.83 7.37 35.21
C THR A 4 42.47 6.64 35.13
N LYS A 5 42.43 5.76 34.15
CA LYS A 5 41.46 4.71 33.85
C LYS A 5 41.22 3.74 35.03
N ARG A 6 40.01 3.21 35.17
CA ARG A 6 39.82 1.85 35.71
C ARG A 6 38.73 1.11 34.93
N PHE A 7 39.17 0.03 34.31
CA PHE A 7 38.35 -1.09 33.80
C PHE A 7 37.78 -1.90 34.95
N LEU A 8 36.57 -2.39 34.85
CA LEU A 8 36.11 -3.51 35.64
C LEU A 8 35.44 -4.53 34.72
N THR A 9 36.19 -5.62 34.49
CA THR A 9 35.76 -6.87 33.89
C THR A 9 35.08 -7.71 34.96
N LEU A 10 33.89 -8.24 34.76
CA LEU A 10 33.33 -9.30 35.58
C LEU A 10 32.90 -10.46 34.66
N ALA A 11 33.67 -11.54 34.76
CA ALA A 11 33.36 -12.85 34.24
C ALA A 11 32.49 -13.59 35.26
N LEU A 12 31.45 -14.30 34.82
CA LEU A 12 30.83 -15.35 35.62
C LEU A 12 30.64 -16.62 34.79
N LEU A 13 31.16 -17.69 35.41
CA LEU A 13 31.32 -19.05 34.93
C LEU A 13 30.01 -19.86 34.87
N ALA A 14 30.08 -20.85 34.05
CA ALA A 14 29.21 -21.96 33.73
C ALA A 14 28.52 -22.69 34.89
N ASN A 15 27.40 -23.33 34.58
CA ASN A 15 27.10 -24.66 35.07
C ASN A 15 26.36 -25.47 34.00
N LEU A 16 27.01 -26.58 33.62
CA LEU A 16 26.46 -27.68 32.80
C LEU A 16 25.55 -28.55 33.67
N SER A 17 24.39 -28.96 33.16
CA SER A 17 23.78 -30.21 33.51
C SER A 17 23.28 -30.92 32.24
N LEU A 18 23.79 -32.13 32.06
CA LEU A 18 23.51 -33.05 30.95
C LEU A 18 22.18 -33.80 31.13
N GLY A 19 21.51 -34.05 29.97
CA GLY A 19 20.74 -35.25 29.70
C GLY A 19 19.40 -35.07 28.98
N PRO A 20 18.86 -36.05 28.26
CA PRO A 20 19.51 -36.86 27.23
C PRO A 20 18.92 -36.66 25.81
N THR A 21 19.65 -37.16 24.84
CA THR A 21 19.46 -37.24 23.38
C THR A 21 18.09 -37.74 22.90
N LEU A 22 17.52 -36.99 21.93
CA LEU A 22 16.67 -37.58 20.89
C LEU A 22 17.14 -37.04 19.55
N ALA A 23 17.55 -37.95 18.69
CA ALA A 23 18.06 -37.75 17.35
C ALA A 23 16.90 -37.32 16.42
N GLY A 24 17.04 -36.18 15.78
CA GLY A 24 16.18 -35.72 14.67
C GLY A 24 16.99 -34.80 13.77
N GLY A 25 17.30 -35.30 12.55
CA GLY A 25 18.25 -34.68 11.62
C GLY A 25 17.93 -33.25 11.27
N ILE A 26 18.90 -32.38 11.48
CA ILE A 26 18.92 -31.01 11.00
C ILE A 26 19.68 -31.00 9.69
N ALA A 27 18.98 -30.73 8.58
CA ALA A 27 19.61 -30.48 7.30
C ALA A 27 20.38 -29.16 7.39
N GLN A 28 21.68 -29.24 7.28
CA GLN A 28 22.63 -28.15 7.30
C GLN A 28 22.54 -27.39 5.95
N ALA A 29 21.95 -26.22 5.95
CA ALA A 29 21.98 -25.33 4.79
C ALA A 29 23.37 -24.69 4.68
N GLY A 30 24.16 -25.18 3.74
CA GLY A 30 25.49 -24.65 3.41
C GLY A 30 25.39 -23.26 2.82
N ILE A 31 26.18 -22.34 3.37
CA ILE A 31 26.44 -21.01 2.78
C ILE A 31 27.32 -21.23 1.56
N LEU A 32 26.74 -21.13 0.37
CA LEU A 32 27.49 -21.07 -0.90
C LEU A 32 27.63 -19.61 -1.33
N ASN A 33 28.80 -19.04 -1.06
CA ASN A 33 29.30 -17.87 -1.77
C ASN A 33 29.55 -18.26 -3.24
N GLY A 34 28.57 -17.96 -4.10
CA GLY A 34 28.70 -18.15 -5.53
C GLY A 34 28.27 -16.88 -6.27
N LYS A 35 29.23 -16.17 -6.87
CA LYS A 35 28.96 -15.24 -7.97
C LYS A 35 28.33 -16.04 -9.11
N GLY A 36 27.04 -16.30 -9.05
CA GLY A 36 26.26 -16.94 -10.09
C GLY A 36 25.57 -15.86 -10.93
N LYS A 37 25.98 -15.73 -12.19
CA LYS A 37 25.14 -15.08 -13.22
C LYS A 37 23.76 -15.74 -13.15
N SER A 38 22.75 -14.96 -12.79
CA SER A 38 21.35 -15.42 -12.77
C SER A 38 20.98 -15.84 -14.20
N ALA A 39 21.01 -17.14 -14.46
CA ALA A 39 20.32 -17.71 -15.60
C ALA A 39 18.82 -17.47 -15.36
N ARG A 40 18.22 -16.55 -16.12
CA ARG A 40 16.78 -16.42 -16.25
C ARG A 40 16.25 -17.71 -16.88
N ASN A 41 15.99 -18.73 -16.07
CA ASN A 41 15.14 -19.83 -16.49
C ASN A 41 13.73 -19.28 -16.63
N GLY A 42 13.34 -19.06 -17.91
CA GLY A 42 12.05 -18.54 -18.29
C GLY A 42 10.92 -19.55 -18.06
N ALA A 43 10.38 -19.58 -16.87
CA ALA A 43 8.95 -19.84 -16.76
C ALA A 43 8.28 -18.69 -17.56
N LYS A 44 7.62 -19.01 -18.69
CA LYS A 44 6.83 -18.04 -19.44
C LYS A 44 5.84 -17.43 -18.45
N HIS A 45 6.13 -16.22 -18.01
CA HIS A 45 5.20 -15.49 -17.15
C HIS A 45 3.95 -15.24 -17.98
N ASN A 46 2.81 -15.72 -17.49
CA ASN A 46 1.56 -15.37 -18.09
C ASN A 46 1.27 -13.88 -17.83
N LYS A 47 1.29 -13.06 -18.86
CA LYS A 47 1.04 -11.62 -18.77
C LYS A 47 -0.44 -11.31 -18.43
N ILE A 48 -1.33 -12.28 -18.53
CA ILE A 48 -2.74 -12.14 -18.21
C ILE A 48 -2.98 -12.69 -16.81
N ALA A 49 -3.63 -11.91 -15.96
CA ALA A 49 -3.99 -12.28 -14.60
C ALA A 49 -4.92 -13.51 -14.57
N ALA A 50 -4.80 -14.34 -13.54
CA ALA A 50 -5.50 -15.62 -13.45
C ALA A 50 -7.04 -15.47 -13.49
N ASP A 51 -7.57 -14.47 -12.80
CA ASP A 51 -9.01 -14.13 -12.80
C ASP A 51 -9.52 -13.66 -14.16
N LEU A 52 -8.68 -12.96 -14.93
CA LEU A 52 -8.99 -12.53 -16.28
C LEU A 52 -8.92 -13.71 -17.28
N LEU A 53 -8.01 -14.67 -17.07
CA LEU A 53 -7.95 -15.91 -17.84
C LEU A 53 -9.23 -16.74 -17.65
N GLU A 54 -9.69 -16.88 -16.40
CA GLU A 54 -10.93 -17.61 -16.10
C GLU A 54 -12.14 -17.00 -16.82
N ARG A 55 -12.19 -15.67 -16.93
CA ARG A 55 -13.23 -14.98 -17.71
C ARG A 55 -13.10 -15.20 -19.21
N LEU A 56 -11.87 -15.27 -19.74
CA LEU A 56 -11.64 -15.58 -21.14
C LEU A 56 -12.18 -16.98 -21.52
N ASP A 57 -12.12 -17.92 -20.58
CA ASP A 57 -12.59 -19.30 -20.78
C ASP A 57 -14.11 -19.46 -20.58
N SER A 58 -14.72 -18.62 -19.74
CA SER A 58 -16.10 -18.80 -19.28
C SER A 58 -17.11 -17.79 -19.85
N GLU A 59 -16.67 -16.62 -20.34
CA GLU A 59 -17.54 -15.53 -20.75
C GLU A 59 -17.48 -15.28 -22.27
N SER A 60 -18.50 -14.56 -22.79
CA SER A 60 -18.55 -14.20 -24.21
C SER A 60 -17.38 -13.31 -24.62
N ALA A 61 -16.75 -13.60 -25.75
CA ALA A 61 -15.61 -12.85 -26.30
C ALA A 61 -15.88 -11.34 -26.52
N SER A 62 -17.14 -10.99 -26.76
CA SER A 62 -17.56 -9.58 -26.93
C SER A 62 -17.92 -8.87 -25.65
N LYS A 63 -17.94 -9.57 -24.51
CA LYS A 63 -18.23 -8.96 -23.20
C LYS A 63 -17.17 -7.93 -22.86
N LEU A 64 -17.62 -6.71 -22.49
CA LEU A 64 -16.74 -5.64 -22.06
C LEU A 64 -16.18 -5.92 -20.66
N VAL A 65 -14.88 -5.75 -20.52
CA VAL A 65 -14.17 -5.86 -19.25
C VAL A 65 -13.34 -4.60 -19.01
N LYS A 66 -13.26 -4.20 -17.75
CA LYS A 66 -12.38 -3.13 -17.29
C LYS A 66 -11.07 -3.74 -16.82
N VAL A 67 -9.96 -3.28 -17.39
CA VAL A 67 -8.63 -3.84 -17.11
C VAL A 67 -7.62 -2.74 -16.85
N ILE A 68 -6.57 -3.09 -16.10
CA ILE A 68 -5.33 -2.34 -15.98
C ILE A 68 -4.30 -2.99 -16.91
N LEU A 69 -3.82 -2.22 -17.89
CA LEU A 69 -2.70 -2.56 -18.74
C LEU A 69 -1.43 -1.94 -18.18
N GLN A 70 -0.44 -2.75 -17.86
CA GLN A 70 0.85 -2.30 -17.32
C GLN A 70 1.96 -2.55 -18.34
N LEU A 71 2.82 -1.55 -18.53
CA LEU A 71 3.90 -1.57 -19.51
C LEU A 71 5.27 -1.49 -18.83
N ASP A 72 6.29 -1.97 -19.55
CA ASP A 72 7.70 -1.69 -19.28
C ASP A 72 8.13 -0.52 -20.19
N GLY A 73 7.81 0.70 -19.74
CA GLY A 73 8.06 1.94 -20.48
C GLY A 73 6.90 2.41 -21.37
N LYS A 74 7.23 3.17 -22.42
CA LYS A 74 6.22 3.79 -23.31
C LYS A 74 5.62 2.78 -24.29
N PRO A 75 4.33 2.92 -24.64
CA PRO A 75 3.71 2.05 -25.65
C PRO A 75 4.34 2.27 -27.03
N SER A 76 4.56 1.18 -27.76
CA SER A 76 4.98 1.22 -29.17
C SER A 76 3.89 1.83 -30.08
N GLY A 77 4.29 2.23 -31.28
CA GLY A 77 3.33 2.71 -32.29
C GLY A 77 2.26 1.66 -32.64
N GLN A 78 2.63 0.35 -32.64
CA GLN A 78 1.70 -0.75 -32.91
C GLN A 78 0.71 -0.94 -31.76
N LEU A 79 1.17 -0.86 -30.50
CA LEU A 79 0.29 -0.92 -29.34
C LEU A 79 -0.67 0.29 -29.32
N ASN A 80 -0.18 1.50 -29.60
CA ASN A 80 -1.00 2.69 -29.70
C ASN A 80 -2.07 2.55 -30.80
N ALA A 81 -1.72 1.98 -31.95
CA ALA A 81 -2.67 1.72 -33.02
C ALA A 81 -3.77 0.73 -32.57
N LEU A 82 -3.41 -0.34 -31.83
CA LEU A 82 -4.40 -1.25 -31.26
C LEU A 82 -5.31 -0.53 -30.25
N LEU A 83 -4.74 0.27 -29.34
CA LEU A 83 -5.50 1.01 -28.34
C LEU A 83 -6.46 2.05 -28.95
N ALA A 84 -6.19 2.50 -30.17
CA ALA A 84 -7.06 3.42 -30.93
C ALA A 84 -8.17 2.69 -31.73
N THR A 85 -8.25 1.34 -31.71
CA THR A 85 -9.27 0.60 -32.44
C THR A 85 -10.64 0.67 -31.77
N ASN A 86 -11.70 0.49 -32.58
CA ASN A 86 -13.08 0.45 -32.08
C ASN A 86 -13.26 -0.66 -31.04
N GLY A 87 -13.99 -0.35 -29.98
CA GLY A 87 -14.27 -1.28 -28.87
C GLY A 87 -13.28 -1.19 -27.71
N ILE A 88 -12.18 -0.46 -27.86
CA ILE A 88 -11.27 -0.14 -26.76
C ILE A 88 -11.51 1.30 -26.32
N LYS A 89 -11.78 1.49 -25.03
CA LYS A 89 -11.92 2.81 -24.41
C LYS A 89 -10.82 3.02 -23.41
N ILE A 90 -9.91 3.98 -23.66
CA ILE A 90 -8.94 4.42 -22.67
C ILE A 90 -9.69 5.27 -21.64
N ARG A 91 -9.86 4.72 -20.44
CA ARG A 91 -10.53 5.41 -19.32
C ARG A 91 -9.58 6.37 -18.62
N LYS A 92 -8.31 5.96 -18.43
CA LYS A 92 -7.28 6.78 -17.80
C LYS A 92 -5.90 6.28 -18.19
N GLN A 93 -4.95 7.22 -18.26
CA GLN A 93 -3.52 6.96 -18.38
C GLN A 93 -2.81 7.39 -17.09
N PHE A 94 -1.93 6.53 -16.61
CA PHE A 94 -1.11 6.78 -15.40
C PHE A 94 0.36 6.89 -15.84
N ALA A 95 0.76 8.09 -16.28
CA ALA A 95 2.05 8.31 -16.95
C ALA A 95 3.26 7.91 -16.07
N ASN A 96 3.20 8.17 -14.75
CA ASN A 96 4.29 7.82 -13.83
C ASN A 96 4.34 6.31 -13.48
N LEU A 97 3.30 5.56 -13.84
CA LEU A 97 3.18 4.13 -13.58
C LEU A 97 3.30 3.28 -14.87
N ASP A 98 3.51 3.92 -16.03
CA ASP A 98 3.50 3.27 -17.34
C ASP A 98 2.28 2.35 -17.55
N SER A 99 1.09 2.85 -17.18
CA SER A 99 -0.12 2.03 -17.10
C SER A 99 -1.34 2.75 -17.64
N PHE A 100 -2.33 1.95 -18.05
CA PHE A 100 -3.62 2.43 -18.56
C PHE A 100 -4.78 1.69 -17.90
N ALA A 101 -5.83 2.41 -17.52
CA ALA A 101 -7.13 1.82 -17.26
C ALA A 101 -7.93 1.80 -18.56
N LEU A 102 -8.30 0.62 -19.00
CA LEU A 102 -8.99 0.38 -20.26
C LEU A 102 -10.35 -0.27 -20.01
N GLU A 103 -11.29 -0.03 -20.93
CA GLU A 103 -12.52 -0.83 -21.07
C GLU A 103 -12.52 -1.40 -22.50
N LEU A 104 -12.59 -2.72 -22.63
CA LEU A 104 -12.39 -3.39 -23.90
C LEU A 104 -13.12 -4.76 -23.94
N PRO A 105 -13.41 -5.29 -25.13
CA PRO A 105 -13.93 -6.65 -25.27
C PRO A 105 -12.90 -7.71 -24.85
N LEU A 106 -13.35 -8.80 -24.23
CA LEU A 106 -12.49 -9.88 -23.75
C LEU A 106 -11.55 -10.45 -24.82
N ASN A 107 -12.02 -10.58 -26.08
CA ASN A 107 -11.19 -11.10 -27.18
C ASN A 107 -9.94 -10.26 -27.48
N VAL A 108 -9.88 -9.00 -27.03
CA VAL A 108 -8.73 -8.11 -27.23
C VAL A 108 -7.60 -8.38 -26.22
N VAL A 109 -7.92 -8.96 -25.06
CA VAL A 109 -6.96 -9.20 -23.97
C VAL A 109 -5.76 -10.03 -24.42
N ASN A 110 -6.01 -11.10 -25.20
CA ASN A 110 -4.95 -11.94 -25.73
C ASN A 110 -4.02 -11.17 -26.70
N ALA A 111 -4.57 -10.29 -27.53
CA ALA A 111 -3.77 -9.46 -28.43
C ALA A 111 -2.86 -8.50 -27.66
N LEU A 112 -3.36 -7.87 -26.59
CA LEU A 112 -2.54 -7.01 -25.72
C LEU A 112 -1.36 -7.77 -25.11
N SER A 113 -1.56 -9.01 -24.67
CA SER A 113 -0.50 -9.79 -24.03
C SER A 113 0.66 -10.17 -24.96
N GLN A 114 0.48 -10.09 -26.29
CA GLN A 114 1.51 -10.42 -27.27
C GLN A 114 2.58 -9.32 -27.42
N PHE A 115 2.30 -8.10 -27.00
CA PHE A 115 3.27 -7.00 -27.12
C PHE A 115 4.41 -7.19 -26.11
N PRO A 116 5.68 -7.04 -26.55
CA PRO A 116 6.83 -7.25 -25.67
C PRO A 116 6.87 -6.29 -24.49
N GLU A 117 6.45 -5.03 -24.70
CA GLU A 117 6.39 -3.99 -23.67
C GLU A 117 5.25 -4.17 -22.66
N VAL A 118 4.29 -5.04 -22.92
CA VAL A 118 3.23 -5.37 -21.96
C VAL A 118 3.79 -6.28 -20.87
N VAL A 119 3.73 -5.80 -19.64
CA VAL A 119 4.12 -6.53 -18.43
C VAL A 119 2.96 -7.38 -17.91
N SER A 120 1.79 -6.76 -17.77
CA SER A 120 0.61 -7.45 -17.29
C SER A 120 -0.69 -6.82 -17.78
N VAL A 121 -1.74 -7.64 -17.86
CA VAL A 121 -3.14 -7.24 -18.04
C VAL A 121 -3.94 -7.88 -16.90
N SER A 122 -4.56 -7.08 -16.06
CA SER A 122 -5.36 -7.51 -14.90
C SER A 122 -6.72 -6.84 -14.88
N ILE A 123 -7.68 -7.40 -14.16
CA ILE A 123 -8.99 -6.78 -13.98
C ILE A 123 -8.82 -5.49 -13.15
N ASP A 124 -9.55 -4.42 -13.51
CA ASP A 124 -9.74 -3.22 -12.68
C ASP A 124 -10.75 -3.57 -11.57
N SER A 125 -10.24 -4.30 -10.57
CA SER A 125 -11.03 -4.88 -9.50
C SER A 125 -11.47 -3.85 -8.48
N GLU A 126 -12.53 -4.15 -7.74
CA GLU A 126 -12.95 -3.35 -6.59
C GLU A 126 -11.94 -3.46 -5.44
N VAL A 127 -11.69 -2.32 -4.80
CA VAL A 127 -10.87 -2.22 -3.60
C VAL A 127 -11.79 -1.84 -2.44
N ILE A 128 -11.70 -2.57 -1.35
CA ILE A 128 -12.51 -2.35 -0.14
C ILE A 128 -11.63 -1.91 1.03
N SER A 129 -12.21 -1.14 1.94
CA SER A 129 -11.55 -0.76 3.19
C SER A 129 -11.38 -2.00 4.09
N LEU A 130 -10.18 -2.16 4.63
CA LEU A 130 -9.85 -3.23 5.56
C LEU A 130 -9.64 -2.60 6.94
N GLY A 131 -10.74 -2.47 7.71
CA GLY A 131 -10.72 -1.85 9.04
C GLY A 131 -9.88 -2.63 10.06
N GLY A 132 -9.16 -1.94 10.92
CA GLY A 132 -8.41 -2.54 12.04
C GLY A 132 -8.08 -1.52 13.14
N HIS A 133 -8.00 -1.98 14.40
CA HIS A 133 -7.65 -1.16 15.57
C HIS A 133 -6.12 -1.05 15.72
N VAL A 134 -5.54 0.14 15.73
CA VAL A 134 -4.09 0.37 15.77
C VAL A 134 -3.61 1.11 17.03
N ALA A 135 -4.41 1.38 18.03
CA ALA A 135 -4.08 2.45 18.96
C ALA A 135 -3.19 2.11 20.17
N HIS A 136 -2.98 0.86 20.57
CA HIS A 136 -2.50 0.61 21.96
C HIS A 136 -1.12 -0.02 22.15
N THR A 137 -0.38 -0.34 21.08
CA THR A 137 0.86 -1.15 21.23
C THR A 137 2.16 -0.49 20.80
N THR A 138 2.15 0.75 20.38
CA THR A 138 3.33 1.34 19.70
C THR A 138 4.32 2.06 20.62
N GLY A 139 4.04 2.24 21.90
CA GLY A 139 4.92 2.99 22.81
C GLY A 139 5.11 4.47 22.43
N THR A 140 4.21 5.03 21.65
CA THR A 140 4.30 6.37 21.06
C THR A 140 4.41 7.48 22.11
N ASP A 141 3.82 7.29 23.30
CA ASP A 141 3.91 8.26 24.39
C ASP A 141 5.35 8.44 24.87
N ASN A 142 6.13 7.34 24.93
CA ASN A 142 7.55 7.41 25.26
C ASN A 142 8.36 8.15 24.17
N VAL A 143 8.05 7.90 22.89
CA VAL A 143 8.75 8.54 21.76
C VAL A 143 8.53 10.04 21.76
N ARG A 144 7.34 10.53 22.11
CA ARG A 144 7.03 11.96 22.20
C ARG A 144 7.80 12.67 23.31
N THR A 145 8.18 11.96 24.35
CA THR A 145 8.91 12.52 25.51
C THR A 145 10.42 12.35 25.42
N MET A 146 10.92 11.52 24.49
CA MET A 146 12.34 11.15 24.39
C MET A 146 13.23 12.16 23.64
N SER A 147 12.67 13.12 22.93
CA SER A 147 13.45 14.03 22.09
C SER A 147 13.88 15.27 22.85
N ALA A 148 15.20 15.47 22.98
CA ALA A 148 15.80 16.70 23.53
C ALA A 148 15.59 17.92 22.61
N ASP A 149 15.36 17.70 21.32
CA ASP A 149 15.25 18.73 20.27
C ASP A 149 13.80 19.07 19.88
N GLY A 150 12.82 18.59 20.63
CA GLY A 150 11.39 18.79 20.35
C GLY A 150 10.62 17.48 20.20
N ALA A 151 9.32 17.52 20.38
CA ALA A 151 8.49 16.33 20.34
C ALA A 151 8.46 15.70 18.93
N LEU A 152 8.65 14.39 18.86
CA LEU A 152 8.44 13.62 17.61
C LEU A 152 6.92 13.42 17.40
N ASP A 153 6.25 14.48 16.98
CA ASP A 153 4.79 14.60 16.90
C ASP A 153 4.25 14.71 15.47
N GLY A 154 5.14 14.58 14.47
CA GLY A 154 4.81 14.69 13.05
C GLY A 154 4.86 16.10 12.48
N SER A 155 5.32 17.10 13.24
CA SER A 155 5.51 18.47 12.74
C SER A 155 6.34 18.50 11.47
N GLY A 156 5.86 19.22 10.45
CA GLY A 156 6.52 19.36 9.15
C GLY A 156 6.35 18.17 8.20
N ILE A 157 5.76 17.06 8.64
CA ILE A 157 5.56 15.83 7.84
C ILE A 157 4.16 15.79 7.25
N GLY A 158 4.05 15.37 5.98
CA GLY A 158 2.79 15.04 5.33
C GLY A 158 2.48 13.53 5.41
N ILE A 159 1.25 13.20 5.80
CA ILE A 159 0.70 11.84 5.76
C ILE A 159 -0.43 11.82 4.74
N ALA A 160 -0.32 10.99 3.71
CA ALA A 160 -1.40 10.78 2.76
C ALA A 160 -2.28 9.60 3.22
N ILE A 161 -3.59 9.83 3.28
CA ILE A 161 -4.60 8.84 3.63
C ILE A 161 -5.38 8.50 2.36
N LEU A 162 -5.19 7.28 1.86
CA LEU A 162 -5.95 6.73 0.74
C LEU A 162 -7.10 5.89 1.31
N ASP A 163 -8.31 6.48 1.35
CA ASP A 163 -9.44 5.86 2.02
C ASP A 163 -10.80 6.38 1.47
N SER A 164 -11.86 6.32 2.26
CA SER A 164 -13.22 6.74 1.92
C SER A 164 -13.46 8.25 1.99
N GLY A 165 -12.42 9.02 2.26
CA GLY A 165 -12.48 10.46 2.49
C GLY A 165 -12.09 10.82 3.92
N ILE A 166 -12.11 12.11 4.23
CA ILE A 166 -11.97 12.64 5.59
C ILE A 166 -13.01 13.73 5.79
N TYR A 167 -13.74 13.70 6.91
CA TYR A 167 -14.58 14.82 7.32
C TYR A 167 -13.67 15.98 7.78
N ALA A 168 -13.36 16.88 6.84
CA ALA A 168 -12.30 17.87 7.00
C ALA A 168 -12.59 18.91 8.10
N ASP A 169 -13.87 19.16 8.41
CA ASP A 169 -14.28 20.11 9.45
C ASP A 169 -14.24 19.52 10.86
N HIS A 170 -13.81 18.26 11.00
CA HIS A 170 -13.76 17.62 12.30
C HIS A 170 -12.66 18.24 13.17
N THR A 171 -12.99 18.63 14.40
CA THR A 171 -12.09 19.33 15.32
C THR A 171 -10.80 18.58 15.64
N SER A 172 -10.77 17.26 15.51
CA SER A 172 -9.55 16.44 15.67
C SER A 172 -8.45 16.76 14.65
N PHE A 173 -8.77 17.46 13.56
CA PHE A 173 -7.80 17.80 12.52
C PHE A 173 -7.38 19.28 12.54
N LEU A 174 -7.81 20.03 13.53
CA LEU A 174 -7.33 21.39 13.74
C LEU A 174 -5.94 21.37 14.41
N ASP A 175 -5.10 22.30 13.99
CA ASP A 175 -3.88 22.62 14.73
C ASP A 175 -4.25 23.29 16.04
N THR A 176 -3.74 22.76 17.16
CA THR A 176 -4.11 23.21 18.50
C THR A 176 -3.56 24.58 18.87
N GLN A 177 -2.58 25.10 18.13
CA GLN A 177 -1.98 26.42 18.35
C GLN A 177 -2.62 27.50 17.50
N THR A 178 -2.93 27.16 16.23
CA THR A 178 -3.43 28.14 15.26
C THR A 178 -4.93 28.04 15.00
N GLY A 179 -5.56 26.92 15.37
CA GLY A 179 -6.95 26.62 15.05
C GLY A 179 -7.21 26.33 13.55
N GLN A 180 -6.17 26.29 12.72
CA GLN A 180 -6.32 26.00 11.29
C GLN A 180 -6.38 24.49 11.02
N SER A 181 -7.03 24.11 9.91
CA SER A 181 -7.06 22.72 9.47
C SER A 181 -5.67 22.22 9.08
N ARG A 182 -5.30 21.03 9.54
CA ARG A 182 -4.11 20.30 9.11
C ARG A 182 -4.36 19.43 7.88
N ILE A 183 -5.60 19.39 7.37
CA ILE A 183 -5.90 18.76 6.09
C ILE A 183 -5.56 19.76 5.00
N VAL A 184 -4.42 19.58 4.35
CA VAL A 184 -3.85 20.53 3.37
C VAL A 184 -4.22 20.18 1.92
N VAL A 185 -4.74 18.98 1.69
CA VAL A 185 -5.22 18.49 0.38
C VAL A 185 -6.53 17.74 0.59
N ASN A 186 -7.49 17.98 -0.30
CA ASN A 186 -8.73 17.22 -0.44
C ASN A 186 -8.89 16.86 -1.93
N GLN A 187 -8.71 15.57 -2.29
CA GLN A 187 -8.76 15.12 -3.68
C GLN A 187 -9.65 13.88 -3.82
N ASP A 188 -10.58 13.92 -4.76
CA ASP A 188 -11.44 12.77 -5.10
C ASP A 188 -10.90 12.01 -6.32
N PHE A 189 -10.79 10.69 -6.19
CA PHE A 189 -10.42 9.76 -7.26
C PHE A 189 -11.55 8.74 -7.55
N THR A 190 -12.68 8.84 -6.83
CA THR A 190 -13.82 7.94 -7.01
C THR A 190 -14.70 8.37 -8.20
N GLY A 191 -14.66 9.66 -8.54
CA GLY A 191 -15.54 10.27 -9.53
C GLY A 191 -16.91 10.70 -8.96
N GLU A 192 -17.12 10.63 -7.62
CA GLU A 192 -18.34 11.13 -6.98
C GLU A 192 -18.35 12.65 -6.79
N GLY A 193 -17.23 13.33 -7.07
CA GLY A 193 -17.12 14.80 -6.99
C GLY A 193 -17.17 15.34 -5.56
N ARG A 194 -16.81 14.52 -4.56
CA ARG A 194 -16.82 14.88 -3.13
C ARG A 194 -15.61 14.30 -2.42
N THR A 195 -15.17 14.93 -1.34
CA THR A 195 -13.98 14.51 -0.57
C THR A 195 -14.26 14.25 0.90
N ASP A 196 -15.48 14.55 1.37
CA ASP A 196 -15.94 14.17 2.70
C ASP A 196 -16.07 12.65 2.86
N ASP A 197 -16.36 12.19 4.04
CA ASP A 197 -16.34 10.77 4.39
C ASP A 197 -17.71 10.26 4.87
N PRO A 198 -18.64 9.98 3.95
CA PRO A 198 -19.95 9.44 4.33
C PRO A 198 -19.88 8.00 4.86
N TYR A 199 -18.78 7.29 4.62
CA TYR A 199 -18.55 5.94 5.13
C TYR A 199 -17.96 5.95 6.55
N GLY A 200 -17.17 6.99 6.89
CA GLY A 200 -16.62 7.22 8.23
C GLY A 200 -15.27 6.55 8.50
N HIS A 201 -14.84 5.61 7.67
CA HIS A 201 -13.61 4.83 7.90
C HIS A 201 -12.36 5.69 7.73
N GLY A 202 -12.24 6.46 6.66
CA GLY A 202 -11.06 7.28 6.40
C GLY A 202 -10.88 8.39 7.46
N THR A 203 -11.96 8.98 7.95
CA THR A 203 -11.92 9.93 9.07
C THR A 203 -11.37 9.28 10.34
N HIS A 204 -11.82 8.06 10.65
CA HIS A 204 -11.33 7.31 11.80
C HIS A 204 -9.85 6.95 11.65
N VAL A 205 -9.43 6.47 10.48
CA VAL A 205 -8.03 6.16 10.15
C VAL A 205 -7.15 7.41 10.28
N ALA A 206 -7.58 8.53 9.71
CA ALA A 206 -6.87 9.81 9.82
C ALA A 206 -6.74 10.29 11.28
N ALA A 207 -7.79 10.10 12.10
CA ALA A 207 -7.75 10.44 13.51
C ALA A 207 -6.80 9.53 14.30
N ALA A 208 -6.76 8.24 14.01
CA ALA A 208 -5.79 7.31 14.60
C ALA A 208 -4.34 7.69 14.24
N ALA A 209 -4.11 8.11 12.98
CA ALA A 209 -2.79 8.55 12.54
C ALA A 209 -2.39 9.90 13.13
N ALA A 210 -3.29 10.90 13.13
CA ALA A 210 -2.92 12.30 13.40
C ALA A 210 -3.99 13.13 14.13
N GLY A 211 -4.94 12.52 14.82
CA GLY A 211 -5.91 13.25 15.64
C GLY A 211 -5.25 14.03 16.76
N ASN A 212 -5.74 15.25 17.05
CA ASN A 212 -5.19 16.13 18.08
C ASN A 212 -5.65 15.81 19.50
N GLY A 213 -6.60 14.88 19.68
CA GLY A 213 -7.13 14.49 20.98
C GLY A 213 -8.02 15.54 21.68
N MET A 214 -8.33 16.68 21.06
CA MET A 214 -9.10 17.77 21.71
C MET A 214 -10.45 17.31 22.25
N ILE A 215 -11.21 16.50 21.49
CA ILE A 215 -12.54 16.02 21.88
C ILE A 215 -12.45 15.12 23.11
N SER A 216 -11.43 14.29 23.19
CA SER A 216 -11.19 13.34 24.28
C SER A 216 -10.36 13.91 25.41
N LYS A 217 -10.10 15.21 25.41
CA LYS A 217 -9.26 15.90 26.41
C LYS A 217 -7.86 15.26 26.53
N GLY A 218 -7.32 14.75 25.42
CA GLY A 218 -5.99 14.15 25.34
C GLY A 218 -5.97 12.62 25.51
N GLU A 219 -7.09 11.97 25.81
CA GLU A 219 -7.14 10.53 26.01
C GLU A 219 -6.87 9.73 24.71
N TYR A 220 -7.40 10.21 23.58
CA TYR A 220 -7.25 9.57 22.27
C TYR A 220 -6.50 10.49 21.30
N ILE A 221 -5.19 10.61 21.48
CA ILE A 221 -4.33 11.38 20.58
C ILE A 221 -3.78 10.44 19.49
N GLY A 222 -3.85 10.85 18.22
CA GLY A 222 -3.22 10.14 17.11
C GLY A 222 -1.70 10.05 17.25
N ILE A 223 -1.06 9.16 16.49
CA ILE A 223 0.38 8.87 16.58
C ILE A 223 1.21 10.13 16.29
N ALA A 224 0.86 10.89 15.26
CA ALA A 224 1.55 12.09 14.78
C ALA A 224 0.60 13.30 14.78
N PRO A 225 0.20 13.85 15.97
CA PRO A 225 -0.91 14.80 16.09
C PRO A 225 -0.65 16.16 15.44
N ARG A 226 0.57 16.45 14.99
CA ARG A 226 0.94 17.68 14.29
C ARG A 226 1.26 17.48 12.81
N ALA A 227 1.17 16.24 12.29
CA ALA A 227 1.36 15.98 10.87
C ALA A 227 0.28 16.68 10.02
N LYS A 228 0.68 17.12 8.83
CA LYS A 228 -0.26 17.53 7.78
C LYS A 228 -0.91 16.30 7.17
N LEU A 229 -2.18 16.39 6.85
CA LEU A 229 -2.95 15.31 6.23
C LEU A 229 -3.29 15.63 4.79
N LEU A 230 -3.13 14.66 3.92
CA LEU A 230 -3.60 14.69 2.55
C LEU A 230 -4.76 13.67 2.42
N ASN A 231 -5.95 14.17 2.23
CA ASN A 231 -7.15 13.38 2.00
C ASN A 231 -7.23 12.99 0.52
N LEU A 232 -6.95 11.73 0.22
CA LEU A 232 -7.02 11.18 -1.13
C LEU A 232 -8.13 10.12 -1.16
N ARG A 233 -9.33 10.57 -1.49
CA ARG A 233 -10.52 9.72 -1.46
C ARG A 233 -10.52 8.77 -2.66
N VAL A 234 -10.37 7.48 -2.38
CA VAL A 234 -10.33 6.38 -3.38
C VAL A 234 -11.47 5.38 -3.20
N LEU A 235 -12.14 5.40 -2.05
CA LEU A 235 -13.32 4.58 -1.76
C LEU A 235 -14.57 5.47 -1.74
N ASN A 236 -15.65 4.96 -2.31
CA ASN A 236 -16.95 5.66 -2.40
C ASN A 236 -17.71 5.68 -1.07
N ALA A 237 -18.94 6.22 -1.08
CA ALA A 237 -19.81 6.30 0.11
C ALA A 237 -20.18 4.95 0.75
N ARG A 238 -19.85 3.82 0.10
CA ARG A 238 -20.05 2.46 0.61
C ARG A 238 -18.76 1.78 1.04
N GLY A 239 -17.61 2.51 1.05
CA GLY A 239 -16.29 1.96 1.35
C GLY A 239 -15.72 1.08 0.23
N ILE A 240 -16.20 1.24 -1.01
CA ILE A 240 -15.79 0.44 -2.17
C ILE A 240 -15.09 1.35 -3.18
N GLY A 241 -13.95 0.92 -3.70
CA GLY A 241 -13.20 1.60 -4.76
C GLY A 241 -12.80 0.66 -5.89
N THR A 242 -11.94 1.15 -6.76
CA THR A 242 -11.35 0.37 -7.86
C THR A 242 -9.83 0.50 -7.84
N VAL A 243 -9.15 -0.46 -8.44
CA VAL A 243 -7.68 -0.39 -8.64
C VAL A 243 -7.30 0.90 -9.37
N SER A 244 -8.09 1.32 -10.37
CA SER A 244 -7.83 2.56 -11.11
C SER A 244 -7.95 3.81 -10.25
N SER A 245 -8.88 3.87 -9.30
CA SER A 245 -9.00 4.97 -8.35
C SER A 245 -7.77 5.06 -7.45
N VAL A 246 -7.32 3.92 -6.91
CA VAL A 246 -6.12 3.85 -6.06
C VAL A 246 -4.87 4.20 -6.87
N LEU A 247 -4.68 3.64 -8.06
CA LEU A 247 -3.56 3.98 -8.95
C LEU A 247 -3.57 5.46 -9.33
N GLY A 248 -4.75 6.06 -9.50
CA GLY A 248 -4.89 7.50 -9.73
C GLY A 248 -4.32 8.33 -8.60
N ALA A 249 -4.63 7.96 -7.36
CA ALA A 249 -4.11 8.64 -6.16
C ALA A 249 -2.60 8.42 -6.01
N LEU A 250 -2.09 7.19 -6.22
CA LEU A 250 -0.66 6.90 -6.15
C LEU A 250 0.14 7.62 -7.24
N ASN A 251 -0.40 7.70 -8.46
CA ASN A 251 0.22 8.47 -9.55
C ASN A 251 0.26 9.98 -9.23
N TRP A 252 -0.80 10.53 -8.63
CA TRP A 252 -0.84 11.90 -8.17
C TRP A 252 0.22 12.14 -7.07
N LEU A 253 0.34 11.22 -6.11
CA LEU A 253 1.34 11.31 -5.04
C LEU A 253 2.77 11.31 -5.56
N MET A 254 3.11 10.53 -6.59
CA MET A 254 4.45 10.53 -7.19
C MET A 254 4.87 11.92 -7.69
N GLN A 255 3.90 12.76 -8.06
CA GLN A 255 4.16 14.13 -8.52
C GLN A 255 4.15 15.14 -7.37
N MET A 256 3.20 15.00 -6.45
CA MET A 256 2.87 16.03 -5.47
C MET A 256 3.51 15.82 -4.09
N ALA A 257 4.02 14.63 -3.80
CA ALA A 257 4.60 14.30 -2.50
C ALA A 257 5.70 15.28 -2.03
N PRO A 258 6.63 15.75 -2.88
CA PRO A 258 7.65 16.71 -2.46
C PRO A 258 7.07 18.05 -2.02
N ALA A 259 6.02 18.56 -2.69
CA ALA A 259 5.39 19.85 -2.39
C ALA A 259 4.77 19.90 -0.99
N TYR A 260 4.33 18.74 -0.47
CA TYR A 260 3.69 18.61 0.84
C TYR A 260 4.57 17.90 1.86
N ASN A 261 5.85 17.60 1.53
CA ASN A 261 6.76 16.78 2.32
C ASN A 261 6.09 15.47 2.79
N VAL A 262 5.42 14.77 1.87
CA VAL A 262 4.78 13.49 2.17
C VAL A 262 5.87 12.44 2.43
N ARG A 263 5.86 11.88 3.63
CA ARG A 263 6.81 10.84 4.05
C ARG A 263 6.14 9.51 4.33
N VAL A 264 4.82 9.54 4.55
CA VAL A 264 4.04 8.35 4.88
C VAL A 264 2.77 8.32 4.03
N VAL A 265 2.46 7.16 3.50
CA VAL A 265 1.19 6.86 2.82
C VAL A 265 0.50 5.73 3.59
N ASN A 266 -0.74 5.95 4.00
CA ASN A 266 -1.56 4.94 4.62
C ASN A 266 -2.62 4.42 3.65
N MET A 267 -2.68 3.09 3.52
CA MET A 267 -3.62 2.36 2.66
C MET A 267 -4.35 1.32 3.51
N SER A 268 -5.35 1.74 4.28
CA SER A 268 -6.20 0.84 5.08
C SER A 268 -7.27 0.18 4.20
N LEU A 269 -6.84 -0.37 3.07
CA LEU A 269 -7.64 -0.98 2.02
C LEU A 269 -6.88 -2.13 1.36
N GLY A 270 -7.58 -2.93 0.59
CA GLY A 270 -6.94 -3.99 -0.19
C GLY A 270 -7.93 -4.83 -0.97
N MET A 271 -7.39 -5.72 -1.78
CA MET A 271 -8.13 -6.72 -2.54
C MET A 271 -7.45 -8.08 -2.41
N PRO A 272 -8.13 -9.19 -2.72
CA PRO A 272 -7.50 -10.51 -2.75
C PRO A 272 -6.23 -10.51 -3.61
N ALA A 273 -5.13 -11.04 -3.10
CA ALA A 273 -3.86 -11.16 -3.83
C ALA A 273 -3.93 -12.35 -4.80
N ILE A 274 -4.48 -12.13 -5.99
CA ILE A 274 -4.64 -13.17 -7.02
C ILE A 274 -3.33 -13.35 -7.81
N ASN A 275 -2.62 -12.24 -8.02
CA ASN A 275 -1.37 -12.22 -8.77
C ASN A 275 -0.15 -12.15 -7.84
N SER A 276 1.02 -12.53 -8.37
CA SER A 276 2.28 -12.26 -7.69
C SER A 276 2.45 -10.75 -7.46
N TYR A 277 2.88 -10.37 -6.24
CA TYR A 277 3.21 -8.98 -5.91
C TYR A 277 4.15 -8.30 -6.91
N ARG A 278 4.97 -9.09 -7.62
CA ARG A 278 5.92 -8.59 -8.63
C ARG A 278 5.22 -7.91 -9.81
N PHE A 279 3.99 -8.31 -10.09
CA PHE A 279 3.24 -7.92 -11.29
C PHE A 279 1.86 -7.35 -10.95
N ASP A 280 1.47 -7.38 -9.69
CA ASP A 280 0.25 -6.71 -9.23
C ASP A 280 0.43 -5.19 -9.36
N PRO A 281 -0.48 -4.48 -10.03
CA PRO A 281 -0.32 -3.06 -10.33
C PRO A 281 -0.28 -2.19 -9.06
N LEU A 282 -1.00 -2.55 -8.00
CA LEU A 282 -0.95 -1.82 -6.73
C LEU A 282 0.41 -2.05 -6.04
N CYS A 283 0.88 -3.29 -5.98
CA CYS A 283 2.19 -3.62 -5.42
C CYS A 283 3.34 -2.91 -6.15
N VAL A 284 3.29 -2.89 -7.48
CA VAL A 284 4.30 -2.17 -8.30
C VAL A 284 4.27 -0.67 -8.02
N ALA A 285 3.08 -0.07 -7.90
CA ALA A 285 2.95 1.35 -7.59
C ALA A 285 3.45 1.67 -6.16
N VAL A 286 3.16 0.82 -5.18
CA VAL A 286 3.66 0.93 -3.81
C VAL A 286 5.19 0.87 -3.79
N ARG A 287 5.79 -0.10 -4.48
CA ARG A 287 7.26 -0.22 -4.59
C ARG A 287 7.89 1.04 -5.15
N LYS A 288 7.32 1.61 -6.21
CA LYS A 288 7.80 2.90 -6.78
C LYS A 288 7.77 4.04 -5.77
N LEU A 289 6.76 4.12 -4.91
CA LEU A 289 6.71 5.13 -3.85
C LEU A 289 7.79 4.90 -2.79
N VAL A 290 7.99 3.64 -2.38
CA VAL A 290 9.04 3.28 -1.41
C VAL A 290 10.43 3.55 -1.97
N ASP A 291 10.69 3.23 -3.24
CA ASP A 291 11.95 3.53 -3.94
C ASP A 291 12.22 5.06 -4.01
N ASN A 292 11.17 5.89 -3.94
CA ASN A 292 11.28 7.35 -3.83
C ASN A 292 11.34 7.86 -2.37
N GLY A 293 11.58 6.98 -1.40
CA GLY A 293 11.80 7.33 0.00
C GLY A 293 10.53 7.64 0.80
N ILE A 294 9.37 7.17 0.35
CA ILE A 294 8.08 7.30 1.04
C ILE A 294 7.77 5.97 1.73
N VAL A 295 7.48 6.02 3.02
CA VAL A 295 7.00 4.83 3.76
C VAL A 295 5.55 4.57 3.39
N VAL A 296 5.24 3.36 2.92
CA VAL A 296 3.88 2.94 2.62
C VAL A 296 3.44 1.90 3.64
N VAL A 297 2.35 2.19 4.33
CA VAL A 297 1.70 1.29 5.29
C VAL A 297 0.43 0.74 4.64
N ALA A 298 0.36 -0.57 4.48
CA ALA A 298 -0.75 -1.23 3.80
C ALA A 298 -1.38 -2.31 4.69
N ALA A 299 -2.72 -2.39 4.66
CA ALA A 299 -3.43 -3.41 5.43
C ALA A 299 -3.17 -4.82 4.87
N ALA A 300 -2.85 -5.77 5.75
CA ALA A 300 -2.71 -7.17 5.38
C ALA A 300 -4.06 -7.87 5.09
N GLY A 301 -5.16 -7.28 5.51
CA GLY A 301 -6.50 -7.83 5.38
C GLY A 301 -7.07 -8.37 6.70
N ASN A 302 -8.36 -8.68 6.68
CA ASN A 302 -9.11 -9.12 7.86
C ASN A 302 -9.58 -10.59 7.77
N ASN A 303 -9.10 -11.34 6.76
CA ASN A 303 -9.57 -12.69 6.45
C ASN A 303 -8.78 -13.81 7.18
N GLY A 304 -8.17 -13.53 8.33
CA GLY A 304 -7.40 -14.49 9.10
C GLY A 304 -8.23 -15.54 9.85
N LYS A 305 -9.57 -15.48 9.75
CA LYS A 305 -10.51 -16.47 10.32
C LYS A 305 -11.66 -16.74 9.36
N ASN A 306 -12.14 -17.99 9.35
CA ASN A 306 -13.38 -18.36 8.65
C ASN A 306 -14.62 -18.01 9.49
N SER A 307 -15.80 -18.26 8.95
CA SER A 307 -17.09 -18.04 9.64
C SER A 307 -17.27 -18.86 10.95
N ALA A 308 -16.53 -19.96 11.10
CA ALA A 308 -16.49 -20.78 12.31
C ALA A 308 -15.44 -20.29 13.33
N GLY A 309 -14.75 -19.16 13.08
CA GLY A 309 -13.71 -18.61 13.96
C GLY A 309 -12.34 -19.31 13.88
N GLN A 310 -12.18 -20.30 12.99
CA GLN A 310 -10.93 -21.02 12.81
C GLN A 310 -9.91 -20.18 12.03
N LYS A 311 -8.64 -20.24 12.39
CA LYS A 311 -7.56 -19.50 11.71
C LYS A 311 -7.40 -19.95 10.25
N ILE A 312 -7.29 -18.98 9.34
CA ILE A 312 -6.95 -19.20 7.93
C ILE A 312 -5.62 -18.49 7.68
N TYR A 313 -4.70 -19.17 6.98
CA TYR A 313 -3.41 -18.62 6.60
C TYR A 313 -3.38 -18.31 5.10
N GLY A 314 -2.45 -17.44 4.67
CA GLY A 314 -2.25 -17.08 3.27
C GLY A 314 -3.31 -16.13 2.69
N GLN A 315 -4.07 -15.45 3.54
CA GLN A 315 -5.14 -14.53 3.14
C GLN A 315 -4.69 -13.05 3.16
N ILE A 316 -3.40 -12.80 2.89
CA ILE A 316 -2.89 -11.42 2.82
C ILE A 316 -3.37 -10.78 1.53
N HIS A 317 -3.93 -9.58 1.61
CA HIS A 317 -4.42 -8.81 0.49
C HIS A 317 -3.29 -8.03 -0.21
N ALA A 318 -3.50 -7.71 -1.50
CA ALA A 318 -2.73 -6.69 -2.20
C ALA A 318 -3.28 -5.30 -1.85
N PRO A 319 -2.42 -4.27 -1.61
CA PRO A 319 -0.96 -4.29 -1.71
C PRO A 319 -0.22 -4.69 -0.43
N GLY A 320 -0.89 -5.17 0.64
CA GLY A 320 -0.24 -5.58 1.88
C GLY A 320 0.72 -6.78 1.74
N ASN A 321 0.68 -7.48 0.59
CA ASN A 321 1.63 -8.54 0.24
C ASN A 321 2.87 -8.02 -0.51
N GLU A 322 3.02 -6.70 -0.70
CA GLU A 322 4.23 -6.11 -1.29
C GLU A 322 5.36 -6.07 -0.24
N PRO A 323 6.52 -6.71 -0.49
CA PRO A 323 7.58 -6.82 0.53
C PRO A 323 8.22 -5.50 0.95
N SER A 324 8.08 -4.43 0.17
CA SER A 324 8.60 -3.10 0.52
C SER A 324 7.61 -2.25 1.32
N ALA A 325 6.34 -2.68 1.45
CA ALA A 325 5.35 -2.06 2.34
C ALA A 325 5.51 -2.55 3.79
N LEU A 326 5.00 -1.74 4.73
CA LEU A 326 4.85 -2.10 6.13
C LEU A 326 3.43 -2.57 6.41
#